data_4afe259a59cbc14b103058d9720eb561
#
_entry.id   4afe259a59cbc14b103058d9720eb561
#
_cell.length_a   1.000
_cell.length_b   1.000
_cell.length_c   1.000
_cell.angle_alpha   90.00
_cell.angle_beta   90.00
_cell.angle_gamma   90.00
#
_symmetry.space_group_name_H-M   'P 1'
#
loop_
_entity.id
_entity.type
_entity.pdbx_description
1 polymer ?
#
loop_
_entity_poly.entity_id
_entity_poly.type
_entity_poly.pdbx_seq_one_letter_code
_entity_poly.pdbx_strand_id
1 'polypeptide(L)'
;KGKLMYNVITLIGNLGADAEIKTRDNGDKFAILNLATHKKIRGEKMTEWHKVIVWDSMIADTISKYTSKGSKILLQGRLTYNLWEKDGQKTKTAEIHLDKFESKMELLDSKSDGPPSVSQEKKEDTSLDNIPF
;
A
#
# COMPACT_ATOMS: atom_id res chain seq x y z
N LYS A 1 -2.57 -30.47 -8.80
CA LYS A 1 -3.20 -30.21 -7.60
C LYS A 1 -2.29 -30.58 -6.45
N GLY A 2 -2.47 -30.03 -5.32
CA GLY A 2 -1.61 -30.32 -4.20
C GLY A 2 -0.39 -29.46 -4.10
N LYS A 3 -0.17 -28.55 -4.99
CA LYS A 3 0.96 -27.67 -4.88
C LYS A 3 0.54 -26.40 -4.17
N LEU A 4 1.24 -26.10 -3.10
CA LEU A 4 0.97 -24.87 -2.37
C LEU A 4 1.93 -23.81 -2.87
N MET A 5 1.40 -22.70 -3.29
CA MET A 5 2.22 -21.59 -3.73
C MET A 5 1.88 -20.38 -2.93
N TYR A 6 2.87 -19.60 -2.61
CA TYR A 6 2.69 -18.41 -1.81
C TYR A 6 3.28 -17.22 -2.53
N ASN A 7 2.54 -16.15 -2.51
CA ASN A 7 3.03 -14.90 -3.09
C ASN A 7 2.43 -13.79 -2.25
N VAL A 8 3.13 -13.41 -1.20
CA VAL A 8 2.65 -12.43 -0.26
C VAL A 8 3.72 -11.39 -0.04
N ILE A 9 3.33 -10.14 -0.09
CA ILE A 9 4.25 -9.06 0.21
C ILE A 9 3.56 -8.13 1.19
N THR A 10 4.26 -7.75 2.22
CA THR A 10 3.74 -6.84 3.24
C THR A 10 4.62 -5.60 3.28
N LEU A 11 4.00 -4.45 3.19
CA LEU A 11 4.73 -3.19 3.21
C LEU A 11 4.14 -2.25 4.23
N ILE A 12 4.99 -1.46 4.84
CA ILE A 12 4.57 -0.34 5.66
C ILE A 12 5.28 0.86 5.04
N GLY A 13 4.52 1.85 4.63
CA GLY A 13 5.11 3.02 4.01
C GLY A 13 4.16 4.19 4.01
N ASN A 14 4.57 5.24 3.33
CA ASN A 14 3.78 6.46 3.27
C ASN A 14 3.29 6.71 1.86
N LEU A 15 2.08 7.22 1.74
CA LEU A 15 1.54 7.53 0.44
C LEU A 15 2.25 8.76 -0.13
N GLY A 16 2.71 8.65 -1.36
CA GLY A 16 3.39 9.75 -2.01
C GLY A 16 2.44 10.76 -2.61
N ALA A 17 1.17 10.38 -2.74
CA ALA A 17 0.14 11.24 -3.26
C ALA A 17 -1.19 10.70 -2.78
N ASP A 18 -2.26 11.45 -2.97
CA ASP A 18 -3.58 10.97 -2.62
C ASP A 18 -3.89 9.78 -3.51
N ALA A 19 -4.63 8.83 -2.99
CA ALA A 19 -4.99 7.63 -3.74
C ALA A 19 -5.87 8.02 -4.92
N GLU A 20 -5.67 7.37 -6.04
CA GLU A 20 -6.45 7.62 -7.21
C GLU A 20 -7.55 6.58 -7.24
N ILE A 21 -8.81 7.00 -7.15
CA ILE A 21 -9.93 6.07 -7.11
C ILE A 21 -10.58 6.03 -8.47
N LYS A 22 -10.73 4.83 -9.00
CA LYS A 22 -11.34 4.64 -10.31
C LYS A 22 -12.49 3.67 -10.21
N THR A 23 -13.36 3.70 -11.21
CA THR A 23 -14.51 2.80 -11.23
C THR A 23 -14.37 1.85 -12.41
N ARG A 24 -14.59 0.58 -12.15
CA ARG A 24 -14.50 -0.43 -13.19
C ARG A 24 -15.81 -0.44 -13.96
N ASP A 25 -15.84 -1.15 -15.09
CA ASP A 25 -17.02 -1.25 -15.90
C ASP A 25 -18.22 -1.83 -15.14
N ASN A 26 -17.96 -2.70 -14.20
CA ASN A 26 -19.04 -3.31 -13.44
C ASN A 26 -19.50 -2.43 -12.28
N GLY A 27 -18.96 -1.24 -12.14
CA GLY A 27 -19.35 -0.35 -11.05
C GLY A 27 -18.50 -0.43 -9.79
N ASP A 28 -17.64 -1.40 -9.69
CA ASP A 28 -16.79 -1.55 -8.51
C ASP A 28 -15.68 -0.52 -8.54
N LYS A 29 -15.28 -0.06 -7.38
CA LYS A 29 -14.20 0.90 -7.30
C LYS A 29 -12.90 0.20 -6.98
N PHE A 30 -11.83 0.74 -7.49
CA PHE A 30 -10.50 0.27 -7.13
C PHE A 30 -9.60 1.49 -6.96
N ALA A 31 -8.47 1.30 -6.31
CA ALA A 31 -7.57 2.41 -6.02
C ALA A 31 -6.19 2.12 -6.55
N ILE A 32 -5.49 3.18 -6.96
CA ILE A 32 -4.10 3.09 -7.36
C ILE A 32 -3.32 3.97 -6.40
N LEU A 33 -2.30 3.38 -5.79
CA LEU A 33 -1.50 4.08 -4.80
C LEU A 33 -0.04 4.07 -5.19
N ASN A 34 0.67 5.09 -4.75
CA ASN A 34 2.12 5.11 -4.83
C ASN A 34 2.61 5.12 -3.39
N LEU A 35 3.23 4.04 -2.98
CA LEU A 35 3.68 3.89 -1.61
C LEU A 35 5.19 3.98 -1.54
N ALA A 36 5.69 4.78 -0.64
CA ALA A 36 7.12 4.97 -0.47
C ALA A 36 7.61 4.20 0.75
N THR A 37 8.65 3.42 0.57
CA THR A 37 9.34 2.83 1.71
C THR A 37 10.76 3.36 1.70
N HIS A 38 11.34 3.49 2.88
CA HIS A 38 12.67 4.06 3.00
C HIS A 38 13.61 3.06 3.63
N LYS A 39 14.86 3.10 3.23
CA LYS A 39 15.87 2.33 3.90
C LYS A 39 17.14 3.16 3.88
N LYS A 40 18.05 2.85 4.77
CA LYS A 40 19.30 3.58 4.84
C LYS A 40 20.42 2.69 4.34
N ILE A 41 21.23 3.22 3.44
CA ILE A 41 22.39 2.52 2.96
C ILE A 41 23.56 3.45 3.18
N ARG A 42 24.52 3.02 4.01
CA ARG A 42 25.68 3.82 4.33
C ARG A 42 25.30 5.23 4.78
N GLY A 43 24.31 5.29 5.63
CA GLY A 43 23.89 6.57 6.18
C GLY A 43 23.00 7.42 5.30
N GLU A 44 22.77 7.00 4.08
CA GLU A 44 21.93 7.76 3.18
C GLU A 44 20.56 7.14 3.07
N LYS A 45 19.54 7.99 3.07
CA LYS A 45 18.17 7.51 2.97
C LYS A 45 17.84 7.24 1.52
N MET A 46 17.39 6.03 1.25
CA MET A 46 16.98 5.66 -0.09
C MET A 46 15.49 5.40 -0.06
N THR A 47 14.78 5.92 -1.04
CA THR A 47 13.34 5.74 -1.14
C THR A 47 13.00 4.84 -2.31
N GLU A 48 12.16 3.86 -2.05
CA GLU A 48 11.68 3.01 -3.12
C GLU A 48 10.20 3.24 -3.26
N TRP A 49 9.75 3.34 -4.50
CA TRP A 49 8.36 3.60 -4.80
C TRP A 49 7.69 2.34 -5.28
N HIS A 50 6.54 2.04 -4.69
CA HIS A 50 5.81 0.84 -5.03
C HIS A 50 4.44 1.21 -5.59
N LYS A 51 4.10 0.65 -6.73
CA LYS A 51 2.80 0.88 -7.30
C LYS A 51 1.87 -0.19 -6.76
N VAL A 52 0.76 0.23 -6.17
CA VAL A 52 -0.17 -0.69 -5.53
C VAL A 52 -1.53 -0.50 -6.16
N ILE A 53 -2.18 -1.59 -6.54
CA ILE A 53 -3.52 -1.53 -7.08
C ILE A 53 -4.42 -2.29 -6.12
N VAL A 54 -5.42 -1.60 -5.58
CA VAL A 54 -6.32 -2.17 -4.59
C VAL A 54 -7.62 -2.51 -5.28
N TRP A 55 -7.82 -3.80 -5.54
CA TRP A 55 -9.01 -4.27 -6.22
C TRP A 55 -10.19 -4.47 -5.28
N ASP A 56 -9.93 -4.54 -3.98
CA ASP A 56 -10.98 -4.72 -2.99
C ASP A 56 -11.69 -3.38 -2.78
N SER A 57 -12.95 -3.30 -3.14
CA SER A 57 -13.68 -2.04 -3.07
C SER A 57 -13.78 -1.51 -1.66
N MET A 58 -13.89 -2.37 -0.66
CA MET A 58 -14.00 -1.91 0.70
C MET A 58 -12.71 -1.27 1.17
N ILE A 59 -11.59 -1.87 0.82
CA ILE A 59 -10.29 -1.30 1.19
C ILE A 59 -10.09 -0.01 0.42
N ALA A 60 -10.47 0.02 -0.86
CA ALA A 60 -10.32 1.22 -1.67
C ALA A 60 -11.15 2.36 -1.07
N ASP A 61 -12.34 2.06 -0.59
CA ASP A 61 -13.20 3.06 0.00
C ASP A 61 -12.59 3.60 1.30
N THR A 62 -12.05 2.71 2.11
CA THR A 62 -11.42 3.12 3.35
C THR A 62 -10.23 4.03 3.08
N ILE A 63 -9.42 3.68 2.10
CA ILE A 63 -8.28 4.48 1.76
C ILE A 63 -8.75 5.86 1.28
N SER A 64 -9.79 5.89 0.47
CA SER A 64 -10.29 7.14 -0.04
C SER A 64 -10.77 8.07 1.07
N LYS A 65 -11.40 7.50 2.09
CA LYS A 65 -11.96 8.30 3.16
C LYS A 65 -10.99 8.71 4.24
N TYR A 66 -10.02 7.89 4.51
CA TYR A 66 -9.18 8.10 5.69
C TYR A 66 -7.72 8.38 5.43
N THR A 67 -7.30 8.44 4.17
CA THR A 67 -5.88 8.70 3.90
C THR A 67 -5.73 9.88 2.95
N SER A 68 -4.53 10.42 2.95
CA SER A 68 -4.16 11.48 2.03
C SER A 68 -2.66 11.38 1.83
N LYS A 69 -2.10 12.23 1.01
CA LYS A 69 -0.69 12.24 0.77
C LYS A 69 0.04 12.30 2.10
N GLY A 70 0.99 11.45 2.31
CA GLY A 70 1.77 11.38 3.53
C GLY A 70 1.26 10.38 4.55
N SER A 71 0.06 9.86 4.38
CA SER A 71 -0.48 8.90 5.34
C SER A 71 0.37 7.65 5.39
N LYS A 72 0.52 7.09 6.58
CA LYS A 72 1.30 5.88 6.78
C LYS A 72 0.35 4.71 6.88
N ILE A 73 0.58 3.69 6.09
CA ILE A 73 -0.29 2.53 6.09
C ILE A 73 0.53 1.25 6.00
N LEU A 74 -0.09 0.18 6.46
CA LEU A 74 0.44 -1.15 6.25
C LEU A 74 -0.47 -1.80 5.23
N LEU A 75 0.09 -2.49 4.26
CA LEU A 75 -0.71 -3.25 3.34
C LEU A 75 -0.07 -4.59 3.06
N GLN A 76 -0.89 -5.55 2.71
CA GLN A 76 -0.43 -6.87 2.39
C GLN A 76 -1.17 -7.35 1.16
N GLY A 77 -0.46 -7.78 0.16
CA GLY A 77 -1.04 -8.25 -1.08
C GLY A 77 -0.11 -9.21 -1.76
N ARG A 78 -0.20 -9.29 -3.07
CA ARG A 78 0.67 -10.17 -3.83
C ARG A 78 1.48 -9.37 -4.83
N LEU A 79 2.65 -9.86 -5.13
CA LEU A 79 3.54 -9.22 -6.08
C LEU A 79 3.21 -9.76 -7.46
N THR A 80 3.05 -8.89 -8.42
CA THR A 80 2.81 -9.32 -9.78
C THR A 80 3.58 -8.38 -10.70
N TYR A 81 3.65 -8.72 -11.97
CA TYR A 81 4.38 -7.91 -12.91
C TYR A 81 3.46 -7.51 -14.05
N ASN A 82 3.54 -6.25 -14.41
CA ASN A 82 2.77 -5.72 -15.51
C ASN A 82 3.71 -5.65 -16.71
N LEU A 83 3.37 -6.34 -17.79
CA LEU A 83 4.19 -6.34 -18.98
C LEU A 83 3.63 -5.31 -19.95
N TRP A 84 4.49 -4.48 -20.47
CA TRP A 84 4.06 -3.49 -21.44
C TRP A 84 5.15 -3.25 -22.45
N GLU A 85 4.76 -2.70 -23.60
CA GLU A 85 5.68 -2.50 -24.68
C GLU A 85 5.64 -1.05 -25.12
N LYS A 86 6.81 -0.47 -25.30
CA LYS A 86 6.89 0.89 -25.74
C LYS A 86 8.01 0.97 -26.74
N ASP A 87 7.73 1.52 -27.92
CA ASP A 87 8.72 1.67 -28.98
C ASP A 87 9.42 0.35 -29.28
N GLY A 88 8.70 -0.72 -29.32
CA GLY A 88 9.24 -2.01 -29.66
C GLY A 88 9.99 -2.71 -28.54
N GLN A 89 10.09 -2.06 -27.37
CA GLN A 89 10.77 -2.66 -26.24
C GLN A 89 9.78 -3.15 -25.22
N LYS A 90 9.97 -4.35 -24.73
CA LYS A 90 9.10 -4.91 -23.71
C LYS A 90 9.66 -4.60 -22.35
N THR A 91 8.81 -4.10 -21.48
CA THR A 91 9.21 -3.72 -20.14
C THR A 91 8.31 -4.41 -19.13
N LYS A 92 8.88 -4.76 -18.00
CA LYS A 92 8.17 -5.43 -16.94
C LYS A 92 8.26 -4.57 -15.70
N THR A 93 7.13 -4.25 -15.11
CA THR A 93 7.10 -3.40 -13.93
C THR A 93 6.45 -4.17 -12.78
N ALA A 94 7.06 -4.15 -11.63
CA ALA A 94 6.51 -4.83 -10.47
C ALA A 94 5.37 -4.01 -9.88
N GLU A 95 4.30 -4.68 -9.51
CA GLU A 95 3.16 -4.04 -8.89
C GLU A 95 2.68 -4.91 -7.75
N ILE A 96 2.01 -4.30 -6.79
CA ILE A 96 1.43 -5.02 -5.69
C ILE A 96 -0.08 -4.93 -5.82
N HIS A 97 -0.74 -6.06 -5.82
CA HIS A 97 -2.19 -6.10 -5.97
C HIS A 97 -2.84 -6.57 -4.70
N LEU A 98 -3.81 -5.81 -4.22
CA LEU A 98 -4.61 -6.20 -3.08
C LEU A 98 -5.94 -6.70 -3.67
N ASP A 99 -6.09 -8.00 -3.75
CA ASP A 99 -7.29 -8.61 -4.30
C ASP A 99 -8.37 -8.65 -3.25
N LYS A 100 -9.56 -9.06 -3.62
CA LYS A 100 -10.67 -9.12 -2.71
C LYS A 100 -10.43 -10.02 -1.54
N PHE A 101 -9.69 -11.08 -1.71
CA PHE A 101 -9.45 -11.99 -0.64
C PHE A 101 -7.97 -12.01 -0.29
N GLU A 102 -7.66 -12.32 0.94
CA GLU A 102 -6.28 -12.45 1.35
C GLU A 102 -5.47 -11.16 1.30
N SER A 103 -6.13 -10.03 1.29
CA SER A 103 -5.43 -8.76 1.37
C SER A 103 -5.71 -8.11 2.69
N LYS A 104 -4.81 -7.26 3.12
CA LYS A 104 -4.98 -6.53 4.36
C LYS A 104 -4.51 -5.11 4.20
N MET A 105 -5.10 -4.21 4.94
CA MET A 105 -4.67 -2.83 4.97
C MET A 105 -4.99 -2.27 6.35
N GLU A 106 -4.00 -1.61 6.96
CA GLU A 106 -4.18 -1.00 8.25
C GLU A 106 -3.70 0.44 8.20
N LEU A 107 -4.44 1.33 8.81
CA LEU A 107 -4.04 2.72 8.88
C LEU A 107 -3.16 2.89 10.09
N LEU A 108 -1.98 3.39 9.89
CA LEU A 108 -1.01 3.52 10.97
C LEU A 108 -0.80 4.96 11.42
N ASP A 109 -1.41 5.90 10.70
CA ASP A 109 -1.31 7.28 11.07
C ASP A 109 -2.21 7.55 12.23
N SER A 110 -1.85 8.49 13.05
CA SER A 110 -2.66 8.85 14.18
C SER A 110 -3.37 10.15 13.99
N LYS A 111 -3.86 10.43 12.82
CA LYS A 111 -4.56 11.66 12.60
C LYS A 111 -5.87 11.65 13.30
N SER A 112 -6.28 12.79 13.77
CA SER A 112 -7.51 12.90 14.52
C SER A 112 -8.74 12.47 13.76
N ASP A 113 -8.75 12.60 12.47
CA ASP A 113 -9.92 12.21 11.72
C ASP A 113 -9.84 10.75 11.28
N GLY A 114 -8.89 10.00 11.76
CA GLY A 114 -8.81 8.61 11.42
C GLY A 114 -9.75 7.80 12.28
N PRO A 115 -9.76 6.49 12.11
CA PRO A 115 -10.64 5.62 12.89
C PRO A 115 -10.32 5.79 14.36
N PRO A 116 -11.31 5.91 15.21
CA PRO A 116 -11.11 6.13 16.61
C PRO A 116 -10.25 5.12 17.33
N SER A 117 -10.37 3.90 16.99
CA SER A 117 -9.64 2.88 17.70
C SER A 117 -8.14 3.07 17.62
N VAL A 118 -7.70 3.72 16.61
CA VAL A 118 -6.30 3.89 16.44
C VAL A 118 -5.71 4.91 17.37
N SER A 119 -6.44 5.92 17.70
CA SER A 119 -5.89 6.96 18.53
C SER A 119 -5.42 6.49 19.86
N GLN A 120 -5.94 5.43 20.32
CA GLN A 120 -5.57 4.96 21.59
C GLN A 120 -4.18 4.46 21.58
N GLU A 121 -3.86 3.65 20.74
CA GLU A 121 -2.57 3.05 20.70
C GLU A 121 -1.51 3.97 20.35
N LYS A 122 -1.87 5.09 19.97
CA LYS A 122 -0.95 6.01 19.59
C LYS A 122 0.14 6.21 20.52
N LYS A 123 -0.12 6.22 21.73
CA LYS A 123 0.88 6.46 22.67
C LYS A 123 1.92 5.43 22.63
N GLU A 124 1.54 4.25 22.48
CA GLU A 124 2.48 3.18 22.49
C GLU A 124 3.28 3.31 21.23
N ASP A 125 2.69 3.79 20.20
CA ASP A 125 3.38 3.88 18.96
C ASP A 125 4.55 4.81 19.08
N THR A 126 4.51 5.71 20.02
CA THR A 126 5.58 6.65 20.16
C THR A 126 6.86 5.90 20.48
N SER A 127 6.76 4.87 21.27
CA SER A 127 7.95 4.15 21.62
C SER A 127 8.38 3.32 20.44
N LEU A 128 7.45 2.91 19.60
CA LEU A 128 7.82 2.12 18.46
C LEU A 128 8.55 3.01 17.46
N ASP A 129 8.24 4.25 17.41
CA ASP A 129 8.89 5.14 16.49
C ASP A 129 10.37 5.28 16.82
N ASN A 130 10.75 4.95 18.01
CA ASN A 130 12.14 5.06 18.38
C ASN A 130 12.92 3.80 18.04
N ILE A 131 12.27 2.80 17.53
CA ILE A 131 12.94 1.59 17.17
C ILE A 131 13.50 1.75 15.77
N PRO A 132 14.80 1.59 15.61
CA PRO A 132 15.39 1.76 14.28
C PRO A 132 15.10 0.54 13.44
N PHE A 133 14.66 0.74 12.26
CA PHE A 133 14.43 -0.34 11.34
C PHE A 133 15.34 -0.22 10.14
#